data_b4e2d483aa1d25029d8398da34c669cd
#
_entry.id   b4e2d483aa1d25029d8398da34c669cd
#
_cell.length_a   1.000
_cell.length_b   1.000
_cell.length_c   1.000
_cell.angle_alpha   90.00
_cell.angle_beta   90.00
_cell.angle_gamma   90.00
#
_symmetry.space_group_name_H-M   'P 1'
#
loop_
_entity.id
_entity.type
_entity.pdbx_description
1 polymer ?
#
loop_
_entity_poly.entity_id
_entity_poly.type
_entity_poly.pdbx_seq_one_letter_code
_entity_poly.pdbx_strand_id
1 'polypeptide(L)'
;MFASIVGAISNFMYSYLLIVMLVAVGLYYTLRTRLVQLRMFKETIRVILEKPVGADAVSSFQALMVSTASRVGTGNIIGISTAICLGGYGAVFWMWVMAIVGGASAFIESTLAQIYKKRGEHGSYGGPAYYIEAALGSRALAVIFSIALIATYGVGFNMLCAYNLQSTFIAYSFYNEATTPWVIGGILAVLVGYCLFGGGRRVIAATSTLVPIMGVIYISVAFVLTLINIDQLPAVLGKIFSQAFDFQAIFSGFAGSCVMFGIKRGLYSNEAGVGSAPNAAAAADVSHPVKQGLVQMLSVFIDTLLICTATAFMCMTSGVEPVKELAGAPYVQTALAASMGGVAKVFITVSMVLFAFTTLLGNLYYVDNCFAYIMKAVPGPTFNMVYRAIACVVIFIGAGSSMGLMWDLADVLMGCMAIINLPVICILGGPALKAMDDYSKQREAGKNPVFVAKSIGITQKLDYWQK
;
A
#
# COMPACT_ATOMS: atom_id res chain seq x y z
N MET A 1 -16.36 -4.39 24.50
CA MET A 1 -17.47 -4.60 23.58
C MET A 1 -17.17 -4.11 22.16
N PHE A 2 -16.86 -2.83 21.92
CA PHE A 2 -16.53 -2.32 20.56
C PHE A 2 -15.36 -3.07 19.92
N ALA A 3 -14.22 -3.15 20.59
CA ALA A 3 -13.04 -3.86 20.07
C ALA A 3 -13.30 -5.34 19.75
N SER A 4 -14.09 -6.04 20.57
CA SER A 4 -14.46 -7.44 20.30
C SER A 4 -15.34 -7.59 19.05
N ILE A 5 -16.24 -6.66 18.79
CA ILE A 5 -17.08 -6.65 17.59
C ILE A 5 -16.21 -6.41 16.35
N VAL A 6 -15.35 -5.40 16.38
CA VAL A 6 -14.44 -5.08 15.26
C VAL A 6 -13.52 -6.26 14.97
N GLY A 7 -12.93 -6.89 16.00
CA GLY A 7 -12.10 -8.08 15.85
C GLY A 7 -12.85 -9.27 15.26
N ALA A 8 -14.08 -9.51 15.67
CA ALA A 8 -14.92 -10.58 15.12
C ALA A 8 -15.23 -10.35 13.63
N ILE A 9 -15.54 -9.10 13.24
CA ILE A 9 -15.78 -8.72 11.84
C ILE A 9 -14.49 -8.89 11.03
N SER A 10 -13.35 -8.39 11.52
CA SER A 10 -12.05 -8.56 10.87
C SER A 10 -11.73 -10.03 10.61
N ASN A 11 -11.88 -10.87 11.63
CA ASN A 11 -11.61 -12.31 11.51
C ASN A 11 -12.56 -12.99 10.51
N PHE A 12 -13.86 -12.68 10.52
CA PHE A 12 -14.80 -13.23 9.55
C PHE A 12 -14.43 -12.82 8.12
N MET A 13 -14.16 -11.53 7.89
CA MET A 13 -13.82 -11.02 6.56
C MET A 13 -12.58 -11.71 5.99
N TYR A 14 -11.52 -11.84 6.77
CA TYR A 14 -10.26 -12.40 6.30
C TYR A 14 -10.21 -13.93 6.33
N SER A 15 -10.97 -14.60 7.20
CA SER A 15 -11.00 -16.07 7.21
C SER A 15 -11.81 -16.67 6.07
N TYR A 16 -12.83 -15.98 5.57
CA TYR A 16 -13.78 -16.58 4.63
C TYR A 16 -13.95 -15.81 3.32
N LEU A 17 -14.02 -14.49 3.36
CA LEU A 17 -14.43 -13.70 2.20
C LEU A 17 -13.24 -13.15 1.41
N LEU A 18 -12.40 -12.35 2.05
CA LEU A 18 -11.35 -11.59 1.37
C LEU A 18 -10.25 -12.47 0.80
N ILE A 19 -9.85 -13.52 1.51
CA ILE A 19 -8.84 -14.45 1.00
C ILE A 19 -9.28 -15.07 -0.32
N VAL A 20 -10.53 -15.57 -0.37
CA VAL A 20 -11.08 -16.17 -1.59
C VAL A 20 -11.16 -15.15 -2.72
N MET A 21 -11.67 -13.96 -2.43
CA MET A 21 -11.80 -12.89 -3.44
C MET A 21 -10.45 -12.45 -3.98
N LEU A 22 -9.49 -12.17 -3.11
CA LEU A 22 -8.15 -11.70 -3.49
C LEU A 22 -7.40 -12.73 -4.33
N VAL A 23 -7.40 -13.99 -3.89
CA VAL A 23 -6.73 -15.07 -4.61
C VAL A 23 -7.42 -15.34 -5.95
N ALA A 24 -8.76 -15.44 -5.97
CA ALA A 24 -9.50 -15.71 -7.19
C ALA A 24 -9.31 -14.60 -8.24
N VAL A 25 -9.48 -13.34 -7.83
CA VAL A 25 -9.33 -12.19 -8.75
C VAL A 25 -7.89 -12.03 -9.21
N GLY A 26 -6.92 -12.17 -8.31
CA GLY A 26 -5.51 -12.07 -8.65
C GLY A 26 -5.05 -13.19 -9.59
N LEU A 27 -5.46 -14.44 -9.35
CA LEU A 27 -5.19 -15.57 -10.26
C LEU A 27 -5.88 -15.38 -11.60
N TYR A 28 -7.17 -14.97 -11.60
CA TYR A 28 -7.90 -14.66 -12.82
C TYR A 28 -7.14 -13.68 -13.70
N TYR A 29 -6.69 -12.55 -13.14
CA TYR A 29 -5.93 -11.57 -13.91
C TYR A 29 -4.50 -11.99 -14.22
N THR A 30 -3.84 -12.74 -13.36
CA THR A 30 -2.54 -13.35 -13.67
C THR A 30 -2.61 -14.21 -14.93
N LEU A 31 -3.64 -15.06 -15.03
CA LEU A 31 -3.86 -15.91 -16.21
C LEU A 31 -4.29 -15.10 -17.44
N ARG A 32 -5.26 -14.17 -17.28
CA ARG A 32 -5.78 -13.37 -18.40
C ARG A 32 -4.73 -12.43 -19.00
N THR A 33 -3.80 -11.94 -18.19
CA THR A 33 -2.68 -11.09 -18.62
C THR A 33 -1.45 -11.89 -19.06
N ARG A 34 -1.52 -13.22 -19.03
CA ARG A 34 -0.42 -14.12 -19.37
C ARG A 34 0.83 -13.81 -18.57
N LEU A 35 0.70 -13.76 -17.23
CA LEU A 35 1.79 -13.47 -16.30
C LEU A 35 2.46 -12.11 -16.58
N VAL A 36 1.67 -11.04 -16.67
CA VAL A 36 2.17 -9.67 -16.91
C VAL A 36 3.30 -9.30 -15.97
N GLN A 37 3.28 -9.81 -14.75
CA GLN A 37 4.27 -9.62 -13.69
C GLN A 37 5.69 -10.01 -14.12
N LEU A 38 5.81 -11.07 -14.90
CA LEU A 38 7.09 -11.57 -15.40
C LEU A 38 7.39 -11.06 -16.80
N ARG A 39 6.39 -11.19 -17.70
CA ARG A 39 6.54 -10.87 -19.12
C ARG A 39 6.89 -9.41 -19.38
N MET A 40 6.30 -8.49 -18.62
CA MET A 40 6.45 -7.05 -18.83
C MET A 40 7.40 -6.39 -17.82
N PHE A 41 8.15 -7.16 -17.03
CA PHE A 41 9.01 -6.60 -15.99
C PHE A 41 10.08 -5.63 -16.53
N LYS A 42 10.77 -6.03 -17.60
CA LYS A 42 11.78 -5.14 -18.27
C LYS A 42 11.14 -3.86 -18.81
N GLU A 43 9.92 -3.99 -19.36
CA GLU A 43 9.18 -2.83 -19.87
C GLU A 43 8.77 -1.88 -18.73
N THR A 44 8.43 -2.41 -17.57
CA THR A 44 8.10 -1.62 -16.39
C THR A 44 9.26 -0.72 -15.97
N ILE A 45 10.48 -1.26 -15.94
CA ILE A 45 11.70 -0.45 -15.62
C ILE A 45 11.90 0.66 -16.65
N ARG A 46 11.68 0.39 -17.93
CA ARG A 46 11.78 1.40 -18.99
C ARG A 46 10.78 2.54 -18.78
N VAL A 47 9.52 2.19 -18.47
CA VAL A 47 8.44 3.16 -18.28
C VAL A 47 8.68 4.12 -17.11
N ILE A 48 9.29 3.64 -16.03
CA ILE A 48 9.60 4.48 -14.85
C ILE A 48 10.60 5.58 -15.20
N LEU A 49 11.53 5.29 -16.11
CA LEU A 49 12.57 6.21 -16.56
C LEU A 49 12.10 7.18 -17.65
N GLU A 50 10.87 7.01 -18.17
CA GLU A 50 10.29 7.91 -19.17
C GLU A 50 10.00 9.30 -18.58
N LYS A 51 10.35 10.33 -19.35
CA LYS A 51 10.00 11.71 -18.98
C LYS A 51 8.51 11.97 -19.26
N PRO A 52 7.83 12.79 -18.46
CA PRO A 52 6.46 13.22 -18.75
C PRO A 52 6.42 14.04 -20.05
N VAL A 53 5.25 14.06 -20.70
CA VAL A 53 5.08 14.81 -21.96
C VAL A 53 4.98 16.31 -21.67
N GLY A 54 4.33 16.73 -20.59
CA GLY A 54 4.21 18.12 -20.16
C GLY A 54 5.32 18.55 -19.19
N ALA A 55 5.80 19.77 -19.28
CA ALA A 55 6.88 20.30 -18.44
C ALA A 55 6.53 20.30 -16.92
N ASP A 56 5.27 20.56 -16.57
CA ASP A 56 4.77 20.59 -15.17
C ASP A 56 3.95 19.35 -14.80
N ALA A 57 3.96 18.31 -15.64
CA ALA A 57 3.17 17.12 -15.47
C ALA A 57 3.82 16.12 -14.51
N VAL A 58 3.00 15.35 -13.79
CA VAL A 58 3.47 14.30 -12.87
C VAL A 58 4.04 13.14 -13.68
N SER A 59 5.31 12.81 -13.45
CA SER A 59 5.98 11.69 -14.11
C SER A 59 5.52 10.34 -13.57
N SER A 60 5.79 9.25 -14.31
CA SER A 60 5.57 7.89 -13.84
C SER A 60 6.33 7.61 -12.53
N PHE A 61 7.56 8.12 -12.40
CA PHE A 61 8.35 8.01 -11.17
C PHE A 61 7.70 8.74 -10.00
N GLN A 62 7.22 9.96 -10.18
CA GLN A 62 6.54 10.71 -9.12
C GLN A 62 5.24 10.02 -8.68
N ALA A 63 4.44 9.51 -9.60
CA ALA A 63 3.23 8.74 -9.28
C ALA A 63 3.57 7.44 -8.55
N LEU A 64 4.66 6.76 -8.94
CA LEU A 64 5.20 5.60 -8.21
C LEU A 64 5.59 6.00 -6.78
N MET A 65 6.27 7.12 -6.58
CA MET A 65 6.70 7.54 -5.25
C MET A 65 5.53 7.91 -4.33
N VAL A 66 4.47 8.53 -4.85
CA VAL A 66 3.26 8.82 -4.07
C VAL A 66 2.57 7.52 -3.64
N SER A 67 2.39 6.55 -4.55
CA SER A 67 1.78 5.27 -4.19
C SER A 67 2.69 4.42 -3.29
N THR A 68 4.00 4.46 -3.53
CA THR A 68 4.98 3.78 -2.66
C THR A 68 5.05 4.44 -1.28
N ALA A 69 4.86 5.74 -1.16
CA ALA A 69 4.79 6.43 0.12
C ALA A 69 3.65 5.92 1.01
N SER A 70 2.46 5.67 0.44
CA SER A 70 1.34 5.08 1.17
C SER A 70 1.63 3.63 1.57
N ARG A 71 2.15 2.82 0.65
CA ARG A 71 2.42 1.39 0.84
C ARG A 71 3.61 1.14 1.77
N VAL A 72 4.77 1.73 1.42
CA VAL A 72 6.02 1.57 2.18
C VAL A 72 5.96 2.43 3.45
N GLY A 73 5.45 1.84 4.49
CA GLY A 73 5.16 2.52 5.72
C GLY A 73 5.45 1.67 6.95
N THR A 74 4.76 2.01 8.02
CA THR A 74 4.92 1.30 9.30
C THR A 74 4.55 -0.18 9.20
N GLY A 75 3.73 -0.57 8.21
CA GLY A 75 3.36 -1.96 7.91
C GLY A 75 4.52 -2.85 7.52
N ASN A 76 5.48 -2.31 6.76
CA ASN A 76 6.66 -3.06 6.32
C ASN A 76 7.61 -3.43 7.46
N ILE A 77 7.51 -2.78 8.60
CA ILE A 77 8.32 -3.04 9.79
C ILE A 77 7.45 -3.74 10.84
N ILE A 78 6.45 -3.04 11.36
CA ILE A 78 5.61 -3.53 12.46
C ILE A 78 4.64 -4.64 11.99
N GLY A 79 4.06 -4.49 10.78
CA GLY A 79 3.17 -5.48 10.21
C GLY A 79 3.86 -6.81 9.93
N ILE A 80 5.13 -6.77 9.44
CA ILE A 80 5.94 -7.97 9.21
C ILE A 80 6.26 -8.66 10.52
N SER A 81 6.72 -7.91 11.52
CA SER A 81 6.95 -8.42 12.86
C SER A 81 5.70 -9.12 13.42
N THR A 82 4.55 -8.45 13.31
CA THR A 82 3.27 -9.00 13.75
C THR A 82 2.90 -10.28 12.99
N ALA A 83 3.12 -10.31 11.67
CA ALA A 83 2.84 -11.51 10.86
C ALA A 83 3.71 -12.70 11.29
N ILE A 84 5.01 -12.47 11.54
CA ILE A 84 5.95 -13.52 11.93
C ILE A 84 5.67 -13.99 13.37
N CYS A 85 5.42 -13.08 14.31
CA CYS A 85 5.18 -13.42 15.72
C CYS A 85 3.82 -14.12 15.94
N LEU A 86 2.80 -13.80 15.16
CA LEU A 86 1.46 -14.37 15.33
C LEU A 86 1.15 -15.51 14.36
N GLY A 87 1.69 -15.46 13.14
CA GLY A 87 1.45 -16.44 12.08
C GLY A 87 2.64 -17.38 11.81
N GLY A 88 3.79 -17.14 12.45
CA GLY A 88 5.01 -17.92 12.22
C GLY A 88 5.75 -17.55 10.95
N TYR A 89 6.88 -18.23 10.69
CA TYR A 89 7.76 -17.98 9.53
C TYR A 89 7.04 -18.15 8.18
N GLY A 90 6.10 -19.10 8.10
CA GLY A 90 5.31 -19.36 6.88
C GLY A 90 4.47 -18.18 6.41
N ALA A 91 4.17 -17.20 7.26
CA ALA A 91 3.44 -16.00 6.88
C ALA A 91 4.17 -15.20 5.80
N VAL A 92 5.50 -15.19 5.79
CA VAL A 92 6.32 -14.50 4.78
C VAL A 92 6.11 -15.11 3.39
N PHE A 93 6.02 -16.43 3.27
CA PHE A 93 5.71 -17.11 2.00
C PHE A 93 4.37 -16.65 1.44
N TRP A 94 3.33 -16.63 2.27
CA TRP A 94 1.99 -16.22 1.82
C TRP A 94 1.90 -14.74 1.49
N MET A 95 2.72 -13.89 2.11
CA MET A 95 2.90 -12.50 1.68
C MET A 95 3.49 -12.42 0.26
N TRP A 96 4.52 -13.22 -0.07
CA TRP A 96 5.09 -13.26 -1.41
C TRP A 96 4.05 -13.71 -2.45
N VAL A 97 3.30 -14.76 -2.14
CA VAL A 97 2.22 -15.24 -3.01
C VAL A 97 1.21 -14.12 -3.28
N MET A 98 0.80 -13.40 -2.22
CA MET A 98 -0.15 -12.30 -2.35
C MET A 98 0.40 -11.12 -3.15
N ALA A 99 1.68 -10.81 -3.03
CA ALA A 99 2.31 -9.76 -3.84
C ALA A 99 2.35 -10.13 -5.33
N ILE A 100 2.72 -11.38 -5.65
CA ILE A 100 2.79 -11.86 -7.03
C ILE A 100 1.39 -11.87 -7.65
N VAL A 101 0.43 -12.52 -6.99
CA VAL A 101 -0.94 -12.66 -7.49
C VAL A 101 -1.66 -11.31 -7.50
N GLY A 102 -1.54 -10.53 -6.42
CA GLY A 102 -2.15 -9.20 -6.30
C GLY A 102 -1.58 -8.17 -7.28
N GLY A 103 -0.33 -8.32 -7.70
CA GLY A 103 0.29 -7.45 -8.69
C GLY A 103 -0.51 -7.34 -10.00
N ALA A 104 -1.16 -8.43 -10.43
CA ALA A 104 -2.05 -8.40 -11.60
C ALA A 104 -3.33 -7.58 -11.35
N SER A 105 -3.90 -7.65 -10.15
CA SER A 105 -5.05 -6.80 -9.76
C SER A 105 -4.66 -5.33 -9.74
N ALA A 106 -3.50 -4.99 -9.16
CA ALA A 106 -2.97 -3.63 -9.14
C ALA A 106 -2.71 -3.07 -10.56
N PHE A 107 -2.25 -3.93 -11.48
CA PHE A 107 -2.11 -3.60 -12.90
C PHE A 107 -3.44 -3.20 -13.53
N ILE A 108 -4.49 -4.00 -13.32
CA ILE A 108 -5.83 -3.76 -13.91
C ILE A 108 -6.45 -2.49 -13.34
N GLU A 109 -6.54 -2.35 -12.02
CA GLU A 109 -7.18 -1.19 -11.38
C GLU A 109 -6.50 0.13 -11.75
N SER A 110 -5.18 0.13 -11.85
CA SER A 110 -4.41 1.33 -12.20
C SER A 110 -4.49 1.68 -13.69
N THR A 111 -4.59 0.66 -14.56
CA THR A 111 -4.88 0.85 -15.99
C THR A 111 -6.27 1.45 -16.18
N LEU A 112 -7.28 0.95 -15.46
CA LEU A 112 -8.64 1.52 -15.49
C LEU A 112 -8.67 2.97 -15.01
N ALA A 113 -7.96 3.28 -13.93
CA ALA A 113 -7.89 4.65 -13.41
C ALA A 113 -7.29 5.64 -14.44
N GLN A 114 -6.30 5.20 -15.20
CA GLN A 114 -5.72 5.98 -16.29
C GLN A 114 -6.67 6.13 -17.50
N ILE A 115 -7.41 5.07 -17.85
CA ILE A 115 -8.42 5.16 -18.96
C ILE A 115 -9.48 6.21 -18.62
N TYR A 116 -10.00 6.20 -17.40
CA TYR A 116 -11.12 7.03 -16.96
C TYR A 116 -10.71 8.28 -16.16
N LYS A 117 -9.44 8.69 -16.22
CA LYS A 117 -8.95 9.89 -15.53
C LYS A 117 -9.62 11.17 -16.05
N LYS A 118 -9.69 12.16 -15.17
CA LYS A 118 -10.30 13.46 -15.43
C LYS A 118 -9.26 14.56 -15.55
N ARG A 119 -9.58 15.59 -16.30
CA ARG A 119 -8.73 16.76 -16.47
C ARG A 119 -8.95 17.73 -15.30
N GLY A 120 -7.88 18.11 -14.62
CA GLY A 120 -7.84 19.14 -13.60
C GLY A 120 -7.12 20.40 -14.07
N GLU A 121 -7.11 21.43 -13.25
CA GLU A 121 -6.41 22.70 -13.54
C GLU A 121 -4.88 22.52 -13.64
N HIS A 122 -4.33 21.59 -12.86
CA HIS A 122 -2.89 21.35 -12.73
C HIS A 122 -2.47 19.92 -13.07
N GLY A 123 -3.16 19.27 -14.01
CA GLY A 123 -2.87 17.89 -14.40
C GLY A 123 -4.10 17.00 -14.44
N SER A 124 -3.89 15.67 -14.32
CA SER A 124 -4.98 14.70 -14.28
C SER A 124 -5.18 14.15 -12.86
N TYR A 125 -6.40 13.71 -12.59
CA TYR A 125 -6.80 13.06 -11.35
C TYR A 125 -7.81 11.95 -11.65
N GLY A 126 -8.02 11.03 -10.73
CA GLY A 126 -8.93 9.91 -10.94
C GLY A 126 -8.82 8.90 -9.81
N GLY A 127 -9.28 7.69 -10.07
CA GLY A 127 -9.29 6.59 -9.12
C GLY A 127 -10.54 5.75 -9.27
N PRO A 128 -10.82 4.80 -8.35
CA PRO A 128 -11.94 3.88 -8.48
C PRO A 128 -13.29 4.56 -8.58
N ALA A 129 -13.54 5.60 -7.82
CA ALA A 129 -14.81 6.34 -7.89
C ALA A 129 -15.12 6.82 -9.33
N TYR A 130 -14.08 7.27 -10.05
CA TYR A 130 -14.21 7.78 -11.40
C TYR A 130 -14.50 6.68 -12.42
N TYR A 131 -13.83 5.53 -12.36
CA TYR A 131 -14.14 4.45 -13.28
C TYR A 131 -15.43 3.71 -12.92
N ILE A 132 -15.82 3.64 -11.63
CA ILE A 132 -17.12 3.10 -11.20
C ILE A 132 -18.26 3.93 -11.82
N GLU A 133 -18.23 5.25 -11.66
CA GLU A 133 -19.28 6.11 -12.22
C GLU A 133 -19.25 6.09 -13.75
N ALA A 134 -18.09 6.25 -14.38
CA ALA A 134 -17.97 6.36 -15.83
C ALA A 134 -18.33 5.07 -16.57
N ALA A 135 -18.00 3.89 -16.03
CA ALA A 135 -18.16 2.62 -16.73
C ALA A 135 -19.34 1.77 -16.24
N LEU A 136 -19.72 1.87 -14.94
CA LEU A 136 -20.92 1.20 -14.40
C LEU A 136 -22.13 2.12 -14.31
N GLY A 137 -21.98 3.42 -14.52
CA GLY A 137 -23.07 4.39 -14.38
C GLY A 137 -23.56 4.57 -12.93
N SER A 138 -22.87 4.04 -11.94
CA SER A 138 -23.31 4.04 -10.54
C SER A 138 -22.58 5.07 -9.69
N ARG A 139 -23.14 6.28 -9.61
CA ARG A 139 -22.61 7.29 -8.69
C ARG A 139 -22.75 6.89 -7.23
N ALA A 140 -23.83 6.20 -6.85
CA ALA A 140 -24.04 5.76 -5.47
C ALA A 140 -22.90 4.83 -5.01
N LEU A 141 -22.53 3.82 -5.81
CA LEU A 141 -21.44 2.91 -5.51
C LEU A 141 -20.09 3.65 -5.46
N ALA A 142 -19.87 4.60 -6.34
CA ALA A 142 -18.66 5.41 -6.37
C ALA A 142 -18.52 6.30 -5.12
N VAL A 143 -19.63 6.88 -4.64
CA VAL A 143 -19.64 7.66 -3.38
C VAL A 143 -19.40 6.73 -2.17
N ILE A 144 -20.04 5.56 -2.13
CA ILE A 144 -19.81 4.58 -1.06
C ILE A 144 -18.34 4.17 -1.02
N PHE A 145 -17.71 3.89 -2.17
CA PHE A 145 -16.28 3.59 -2.25
C PHE A 145 -15.42 4.77 -1.76
N SER A 146 -15.75 6.01 -2.16
CA SER A 146 -15.03 7.20 -1.71
C SER A 146 -15.12 7.39 -0.20
N ILE A 147 -16.28 7.16 0.41
CA ILE A 147 -16.46 7.22 1.87
C ILE A 147 -15.62 6.13 2.56
N ALA A 148 -15.64 4.90 2.01
CA ALA A 148 -14.83 3.80 2.53
C ALA A 148 -13.33 4.14 2.47
N LEU A 149 -12.86 4.73 1.36
CA LEU A 149 -11.47 5.18 1.23
C LEU A 149 -11.13 6.28 2.23
N ILE A 150 -11.98 7.29 2.39
CA ILE A 150 -11.76 8.37 3.36
C ILE A 150 -11.71 7.80 4.79
N ALA A 151 -12.58 6.87 5.15
CA ALA A 151 -12.55 6.22 6.45
C ALA A 151 -11.28 5.39 6.66
N THR A 152 -10.83 4.66 5.63
CA THR A 152 -9.62 3.83 5.68
C THR A 152 -8.37 4.69 5.80
N TYR A 153 -8.13 5.58 4.81
CA TYR A 153 -6.87 6.33 4.69
C TYR A 153 -6.87 7.63 5.45
N GLY A 154 -8.04 8.26 5.65
CA GLY A 154 -8.17 9.47 6.46
C GLY A 154 -8.20 9.18 7.96
N VAL A 155 -8.70 8.00 8.38
CA VAL A 155 -8.85 7.65 9.79
C VAL A 155 -8.08 6.39 10.16
N GLY A 156 -8.51 5.20 9.75
CA GLY A 156 -7.99 3.92 10.24
C GLY A 156 -6.49 3.76 10.07
N PHE A 157 -5.99 3.92 8.86
CA PHE A 157 -4.56 3.76 8.55
C PHE A 157 -3.72 4.87 9.17
N ASN A 158 -4.23 6.11 9.24
CA ASN A 158 -3.51 7.21 9.85
C ASN A 158 -3.40 7.05 11.37
N MET A 159 -4.45 6.57 12.04
CA MET A 159 -4.39 6.24 13.47
C MET A 159 -3.42 5.09 13.73
N LEU A 160 -3.50 4.01 12.95
CA LEU A 160 -2.58 2.87 13.09
C LEU A 160 -1.12 3.27 12.82
N CYS A 161 -0.88 4.11 11.82
CA CYS A 161 0.45 4.60 11.48
C CYS A 161 1.06 5.41 12.65
N ALA A 162 0.28 6.30 13.25
CA ALA A 162 0.70 7.09 14.41
C ALA A 162 0.96 6.20 15.65
N TYR A 163 0.08 5.22 15.91
CA TYR A 163 0.29 4.22 16.95
C TYR A 163 1.58 3.42 16.74
N ASN A 164 1.78 2.90 15.53
CA ASN A 164 2.97 2.10 15.22
C ASN A 164 4.27 2.91 15.42
N LEU A 165 4.29 4.18 15.01
CA LEU A 165 5.46 5.04 15.27
C LEU A 165 5.71 5.22 16.76
N GLN A 166 4.71 5.62 17.55
CA GLN A 166 4.92 5.87 18.97
C GLN A 166 5.35 4.60 19.71
N SER A 167 4.89 3.41 19.28
CA SER A 167 5.24 2.14 19.92
C SER A 167 6.75 1.84 19.88
N THR A 168 7.50 2.42 18.94
CA THR A 168 8.95 2.26 18.88
C THR A 168 9.69 2.97 20.01
N PHE A 169 9.04 3.95 20.66
CA PHE A 169 9.62 4.69 21.77
C PHE A 169 9.53 3.94 23.10
N ILE A 170 8.75 2.85 23.19
CA ILE A 170 8.65 2.01 24.39
C ILE A 170 10.03 1.47 24.85
N ALA A 171 10.95 1.26 23.91
CA ALA A 171 12.30 0.78 24.19
C ALA A 171 13.23 1.81 24.87
N TYR A 172 12.78 3.05 25.06
CA TYR A 172 13.60 4.11 25.63
C TYR A 172 13.26 4.34 27.10
N SER A 173 14.28 4.64 27.91
CA SER A 173 14.15 4.86 29.36
C SER A 173 13.29 6.07 29.75
N PHE A 174 13.14 7.04 28.84
CA PHE A 174 12.28 8.22 29.05
C PHE A 174 10.81 7.97 28.74
N TYR A 175 10.46 6.78 28.21
CA TYR A 175 9.08 6.50 27.82
C TYR A 175 8.15 6.46 29.03
N ASN A 176 7.05 7.16 28.93
CA ASN A 176 5.96 7.18 29.89
C ASN A 176 4.66 6.95 29.16
N GLU A 177 3.93 5.88 29.52
CA GLU A 177 2.68 5.48 28.85
C GLU A 177 1.60 6.56 28.86
N ALA A 178 1.56 7.41 29.88
CA ALA A 178 0.55 8.46 30.02
C ALA A 178 0.84 9.70 29.17
N THR A 179 2.11 10.00 28.85
CA THR A 179 2.50 11.26 28.21
C THR A 179 3.20 11.10 26.87
N THR A 180 4.12 10.14 26.73
CA THR A 180 4.95 9.98 25.52
C THR A 180 4.14 9.78 24.24
N PRO A 181 3.06 8.94 24.20
CA PRO A 181 2.25 8.76 23.00
C PRO A 181 1.68 10.10 22.48
N TRP A 182 1.20 10.94 23.38
CA TRP A 182 0.60 12.23 23.03
C TRP A 182 1.63 13.23 22.52
N VAL A 183 2.83 13.25 23.12
CA VAL A 183 3.93 14.12 22.67
C VAL A 183 4.39 13.71 21.27
N ILE A 184 4.61 12.41 21.04
CA ILE A 184 5.02 11.90 19.72
C ILE A 184 3.91 12.13 18.68
N GLY A 185 2.64 11.85 19.03
CA GLY A 185 1.49 12.11 18.18
C GLY A 185 1.36 13.61 17.81
N GLY A 186 1.59 14.49 18.78
CA GLY A 186 1.56 15.95 18.56
C GLY A 186 2.66 16.41 17.60
N ILE A 187 3.91 15.97 17.81
CA ILE A 187 5.02 16.26 16.90
C ILE A 187 4.72 15.77 15.48
N LEU A 188 4.26 14.53 15.35
CA LEU A 188 3.91 13.94 14.06
C LEU A 188 2.79 14.72 13.37
N ALA A 189 1.73 15.06 14.09
CA ALA A 189 0.60 15.84 13.57
C ALA A 189 1.04 17.22 13.04
N VAL A 190 1.95 17.92 13.76
CA VAL A 190 2.50 19.20 13.33
C VAL A 190 3.35 19.06 12.06
N LEU A 191 4.23 18.04 12.00
CA LEU A 191 5.09 17.81 10.83
C LEU A 191 4.25 17.47 9.58
N VAL A 192 3.27 16.57 9.72
CA VAL A 192 2.35 16.22 8.64
C VAL A 192 1.50 17.42 8.23
N GLY A 193 0.96 18.18 9.19
CA GLY A 193 0.19 19.39 8.95
C GLY A 193 0.98 20.39 8.13
N TYR A 194 2.25 20.66 8.47
CA TYR A 194 3.11 21.57 7.72
C TYR A 194 3.20 21.21 6.22
N CYS A 195 3.30 19.92 5.89
CA CYS A 195 3.31 19.49 4.49
C CYS A 195 1.92 19.60 3.84
N LEU A 196 0.87 19.17 4.54
CA LEU A 196 -0.49 19.19 4.02
C LEU A 196 -0.99 20.58 3.66
N PHE A 197 -0.75 21.58 4.54
CA PHE A 197 -1.14 22.96 4.27
C PHE A 197 -0.41 23.57 3.06
N GLY A 198 0.68 22.93 2.59
CA GLY A 198 1.35 23.27 1.33
C GLY A 198 0.74 22.67 0.07
N GLY A 199 -0.29 21.81 0.19
CA GLY A 199 -1.03 21.22 -0.92
C GLY A 199 -0.32 20.05 -1.61
N GLY A 200 -1.01 19.46 -2.61
CA GLY A 200 -0.58 18.22 -3.28
C GLY A 200 0.81 18.30 -3.93
N ARG A 201 1.23 19.45 -4.47
CA ARG A 201 2.59 19.63 -5.03
C ARG A 201 3.68 19.43 -3.97
N ARG A 202 3.47 19.92 -2.74
CA ARG A 202 4.42 19.73 -1.63
C ARG A 202 4.45 18.27 -1.18
N VAL A 203 3.32 17.59 -1.16
CA VAL A 203 3.22 16.16 -0.86
C VAL A 203 4.01 15.34 -1.89
N ILE A 204 3.80 15.58 -3.20
CA ILE A 204 4.54 14.91 -4.28
C ILE A 204 6.04 15.17 -4.17
N ALA A 205 6.45 16.42 -3.92
CA ALA A 205 7.85 16.78 -3.77
C ALA A 205 8.50 16.08 -2.56
N ALA A 206 7.83 16.06 -1.41
CA ALA A 206 8.31 15.39 -0.21
C ALA A 206 8.43 13.88 -0.42
N THR A 207 7.40 13.23 -0.95
CA THR A 207 7.40 11.77 -1.17
C THR A 207 8.42 11.34 -2.23
N SER A 208 8.53 12.07 -3.35
CA SER A 208 9.51 11.74 -4.40
C SER A 208 10.98 11.90 -3.98
N THR A 209 11.24 12.64 -2.90
CA THR A 209 12.58 12.79 -2.34
C THR A 209 12.83 11.80 -1.19
N LEU A 210 11.90 11.73 -0.22
CA LEU A 210 12.12 10.94 1.00
C LEU A 210 12.01 9.44 0.76
N VAL A 211 11.04 8.98 -0.06
CA VAL A 211 10.78 7.55 -0.26
C VAL A 211 11.98 6.80 -0.83
N PRO A 212 12.66 7.28 -1.90
CA PRO A 212 13.86 6.59 -2.39
C PRO A 212 15.00 6.56 -1.37
N ILE A 213 15.22 7.68 -0.68
CA ILE A 213 16.30 7.79 0.32
C ILE A 213 16.08 6.81 1.48
N MET A 214 14.89 6.85 2.09
CA MET A 214 14.57 5.96 3.20
C MET A 214 14.58 4.49 2.78
N GLY A 215 14.05 4.18 1.59
CA GLY A 215 14.03 2.83 1.05
C GLY A 215 15.42 2.26 0.81
N VAL A 216 16.31 3.04 0.18
CA VAL A 216 17.70 2.62 -0.07
C VAL A 216 18.46 2.41 1.25
N ILE A 217 18.36 3.34 2.20
CA ILE A 217 19.04 3.21 3.50
C ILE A 217 18.52 1.97 4.23
N TYR A 218 17.20 1.79 4.31
CA TYR A 218 16.59 0.67 5.03
C TYR A 218 16.98 -0.68 4.42
N ILE A 219 16.87 -0.82 3.09
CA ILE A 219 17.24 -2.06 2.38
C ILE A 219 18.74 -2.34 2.52
N SER A 220 19.60 -1.31 2.44
CA SER A 220 21.05 -1.49 2.59
C SER A 220 21.41 -2.02 3.97
N VAL A 221 20.82 -1.46 5.04
CA VAL A 221 21.06 -1.95 6.41
C VAL A 221 20.52 -3.37 6.58
N ALA A 222 19.30 -3.65 6.09
CA ALA A 222 18.71 -4.99 6.17
C ALA A 222 19.54 -6.03 5.40
N PHE A 223 20.08 -5.66 4.23
CA PHE A 223 20.96 -6.51 3.44
C PHE A 223 22.27 -6.81 4.20
N VAL A 224 22.91 -5.79 4.76
CA VAL A 224 24.14 -5.96 5.55
C VAL A 224 23.89 -6.87 6.77
N LEU A 225 22.80 -6.66 7.51
CA LEU A 225 22.47 -7.50 8.67
C LEU A 225 22.17 -8.94 8.29
N THR A 226 21.50 -9.15 7.16
CA THR A 226 21.26 -10.49 6.63
C THR A 226 22.57 -11.17 6.21
N LEU A 227 23.53 -10.42 5.62
CA LEU A 227 24.85 -10.94 5.26
C LEU A 227 25.70 -11.29 6.49
N ILE A 228 25.64 -10.48 7.55
CA ILE A 228 26.34 -10.78 8.82
C ILE A 228 25.86 -12.13 9.39
N ASN A 229 24.58 -12.43 9.23
CA ASN A 229 23.97 -13.66 9.74
C ASN A 229 23.64 -14.66 8.61
N ILE A 230 24.42 -14.67 7.54
CA ILE A 230 24.14 -15.46 6.31
C ILE A 230 24.03 -16.96 6.60
N ASP A 231 24.76 -17.46 7.59
CA ASP A 231 24.75 -18.87 8.01
C ASP A 231 23.35 -19.32 8.49
N GLN A 232 22.54 -18.40 9.00
CA GLN A 232 21.17 -18.67 9.44
C GLN A 232 20.15 -18.70 8.29
N LEU A 233 20.48 -18.10 7.16
CA LEU A 233 19.54 -17.93 6.04
C LEU A 233 18.98 -19.25 5.47
N PRO A 234 19.77 -20.33 5.28
CA PRO A 234 19.24 -21.62 4.83
C PRO A 234 18.22 -22.21 5.82
N ALA A 235 18.48 -22.11 7.12
CA ALA A 235 17.57 -22.58 8.16
C ALA A 235 16.28 -21.77 8.19
N VAL A 236 16.37 -20.43 8.04
CA VAL A 236 15.22 -19.52 7.95
C VAL A 236 14.36 -19.87 6.73
N LEU A 237 14.96 -20.03 5.56
CA LEU A 237 14.24 -20.45 4.35
C LEU A 237 13.56 -21.82 4.56
N GLY A 238 14.25 -22.77 5.17
CA GLY A 238 13.67 -24.06 5.54
C GLY A 238 12.43 -23.92 6.44
N LYS A 239 12.49 -23.05 7.47
CA LYS A 239 11.35 -22.76 8.35
C LYS A 239 10.21 -22.07 7.59
N ILE A 240 10.49 -21.12 6.69
CA ILE A 240 9.48 -20.42 5.88
C ILE A 240 8.68 -21.43 5.06
N PHE A 241 9.37 -22.29 4.30
CA PHE A 241 8.69 -23.26 3.43
C PHE A 241 8.00 -24.38 4.21
N SER A 242 8.63 -24.94 5.25
CA SER A 242 8.03 -26.00 6.05
C SER A 242 6.74 -25.55 6.74
N GLN A 243 6.73 -24.35 7.35
CA GLN A 243 5.55 -23.82 8.02
C GLN A 243 4.48 -23.34 7.03
N ALA A 244 4.87 -22.83 5.85
CA ALA A 244 3.92 -22.38 4.83
C ALA A 244 3.02 -23.52 4.31
N PHE A 245 3.49 -24.76 4.36
CA PHE A 245 2.80 -25.96 3.89
C PHE A 245 2.45 -26.94 5.00
N ASP A 246 2.49 -26.51 6.26
CA ASP A 246 1.97 -27.28 7.38
C ASP A 246 0.43 -27.21 7.38
N PHE A 247 -0.17 -28.02 6.51
CA PHE A 247 -1.62 -28.06 6.34
C PHE A 247 -2.36 -28.49 7.61
N GLN A 248 -1.75 -29.30 8.47
CA GLN A 248 -2.36 -29.69 9.72
C GLN A 248 -2.51 -28.50 10.66
N ALA A 249 -1.46 -27.69 10.84
CA ALA A 249 -1.52 -26.46 11.63
C ALA A 249 -2.48 -25.43 11.02
N ILE A 250 -2.46 -25.28 9.68
CA ILE A 250 -3.33 -24.33 8.95
C ILE A 250 -4.80 -24.66 9.16
N PHE A 251 -5.21 -25.92 8.96
CA PHE A 251 -6.62 -26.32 9.04
C PHE A 251 -7.12 -26.51 10.49
N SER A 252 -6.23 -26.75 11.45
CA SER A 252 -6.61 -26.82 12.87
C SER A 252 -6.98 -25.47 13.49
N GLY A 253 -6.44 -24.36 12.92
CA GLY A 253 -6.67 -23.02 13.45
C GLY A 253 -6.50 -21.94 12.40
N PHE A 254 -7.30 -21.98 11.31
CA PHE A 254 -7.13 -21.10 10.16
C PHE A 254 -7.07 -19.61 10.52
N ALA A 255 -7.89 -19.16 11.47
CA ALA A 255 -7.92 -17.77 11.93
C ALA A 255 -6.62 -17.28 12.59
N GLY A 256 -5.73 -18.20 13.00
CA GLY A 256 -4.41 -17.88 13.54
C GLY A 256 -3.25 -18.37 12.66
N SER A 257 -3.54 -18.86 11.44
CA SER A 257 -2.55 -19.51 10.59
C SER A 257 -1.61 -18.53 9.90
N CYS A 258 -0.46 -19.07 9.45
CA CYS A 258 0.48 -18.35 8.60
C CYS A 258 -0.16 -17.84 7.30
N VAL A 259 -1.15 -18.56 6.75
CA VAL A 259 -1.90 -18.15 5.55
C VAL A 259 -2.67 -16.86 5.83
N MET A 260 -3.48 -16.84 6.89
CA MET A 260 -4.30 -15.68 7.22
C MET A 260 -3.45 -14.46 7.55
N PHE A 261 -2.44 -14.62 8.42
CA PHE A 261 -1.57 -13.49 8.78
C PHE A 261 -0.72 -13.02 7.60
N GLY A 262 -0.21 -13.93 6.77
CA GLY A 262 0.54 -13.59 5.57
C GLY A 262 -0.30 -12.79 4.57
N ILE A 263 -1.53 -13.22 4.30
CA ILE A 263 -2.44 -12.52 3.39
C ILE A 263 -2.88 -11.18 3.98
N LYS A 264 -3.28 -11.16 5.26
CA LYS A 264 -3.76 -9.98 5.97
C LYS A 264 -2.71 -8.86 6.03
N ARG A 265 -1.50 -9.20 6.46
CA ARG A 265 -0.39 -8.23 6.55
C ARG A 265 0.21 -7.91 5.18
N GLY A 266 0.23 -8.87 4.24
CA GLY A 266 0.59 -8.63 2.86
C GLY A 266 -0.33 -7.63 2.17
N LEU A 267 -1.64 -7.80 2.30
CA LEU A 267 -2.63 -6.88 1.73
C LEU A 267 -2.52 -5.48 2.34
N TYR A 268 -2.37 -5.40 3.67
CA TYR A 268 -2.16 -4.13 4.36
C TYR A 268 -0.95 -3.37 3.83
N SER A 269 0.14 -4.08 3.53
CA SER A 269 1.38 -3.49 3.04
C SER A 269 1.25 -3.07 1.56
N ASN A 270 0.86 -4.00 0.67
CA ASN A 270 0.93 -3.76 -0.77
C ASN A 270 -0.34 -3.17 -1.40
N GLU A 271 -1.47 -3.17 -0.69
CA GLU A 271 -2.76 -2.59 -1.10
C GLU A 271 -3.27 -3.08 -2.47
N ALA A 272 -2.84 -4.23 -2.96
CA ALA A 272 -3.18 -4.71 -4.29
C ALA A 272 -4.66 -5.12 -4.40
N GLY A 273 -5.40 -4.51 -5.32
CA GLY A 273 -6.84 -4.76 -5.50
C GLY A 273 -7.74 -4.02 -4.51
N VAL A 274 -7.20 -3.22 -3.60
CA VAL A 274 -7.96 -2.41 -2.64
C VAL A 274 -8.56 -1.16 -3.30
N GLY A 275 -7.92 -0.66 -4.36
CA GLY A 275 -8.38 0.53 -5.07
C GLY A 275 -7.79 1.86 -4.57
N SER A 276 -6.72 1.84 -3.79
CA SER A 276 -6.06 3.04 -3.28
C SER A 276 -5.08 3.64 -4.29
N ALA A 277 -4.10 2.86 -4.74
CA ALA A 277 -3.06 3.29 -5.66
C ALA A 277 -3.56 3.83 -7.01
N PRO A 278 -4.70 3.42 -7.55
CA PRO A 278 -5.32 4.05 -8.70
C PRO A 278 -5.46 5.56 -8.63
N ASN A 279 -5.61 6.13 -7.42
CA ASN A 279 -5.67 7.58 -7.20
C ASN A 279 -4.34 8.28 -7.56
N ALA A 280 -3.21 7.68 -7.23
CA ALA A 280 -1.90 8.18 -7.64
C ALA A 280 -1.62 7.89 -9.12
N ALA A 281 -1.99 6.69 -9.59
CA ALA A 281 -1.81 6.30 -10.98
C ALA A 281 -2.49 7.26 -11.96
N ALA A 282 -3.69 7.74 -11.64
CA ALA A 282 -4.44 8.65 -12.49
C ALA A 282 -3.78 10.02 -12.67
N ALA A 283 -2.94 10.45 -11.73
CA ALA A 283 -2.26 11.74 -11.79
C ALA A 283 -1.11 11.77 -12.81
N ALA A 284 -0.57 10.61 -13.19
CA ALA A 284 0.57 10.53 -14.08
C ALA A 284 0.24 10.93 -15.53
N ASP A 285 1.16 11.69 -16.13
CA ASP A 285 1.11 12.02 -17.56
C ASP A 285 1.89 10.96 -18.35
N VAL A 286 1.16 10.11 -19.04
CA VAL A 286 1.70 9.00 -19.83
C VAL A 286 1.02 8.94 -21.20
N SER A 287 1.72 8.38 -22.18
CA SER A 287 1.16 8.20 -23.54
C SER A 287 0.19 7.02 -23.66
N HIS A 288 0.19 6.11 -22.67
CA HIS A 288 -0.66 4.92 -22.71
C HIS A 288 -1.04 4.46 -21.28
N PRO A 289 -2.34 4.14 -21.00
CA PRO A 289 -2.81 3.74 -19.67
C PRO A 289 -2.06 2.56 -19.04
N VAL A 290 -1.68 1.57 -19.83
CA VAL A 290 -0.94 0.38 -19.41
C VAL A 290 0.38 0.72 -18.72
N LYS A 291 1.02 1.84 -19.08
CA LYS A 291 2.25 2.28 -18.44
C LYS A 291 2.08 2.45 -16.93
N GLN A 292 0.98 3.04 -16.50
CA GLN A 292 0.70 3.17 -15.06
C GLN A 292 0.25 1.86 -14.40
N GLY A 293 -0.43 0.99 -15.12
CA GLY A 293 -0.68 -0.38 -14.65
C GLY A 293 0.63 -1.11 -14.31
N LEU A 294 1.61 -1.05 -15.21
CA LEU A 294 2.94 -1.64 -14.99
C LEU A 294 3.68 -1.01 -13.80
N VAL A 295 3.64 0.31 -13.69
CA VAL A 295 4.30 1.06 -12.60
C VAL A 295 3.72 0.69 -11.24
N GLN A 296 2.40 0.61 -11.13
CA GLN A 296 1.74 0.27 -9.86
C GLN A 296 1.89 -1.22 -9.48
N MET A 297 1.99 -2.10 -10.45
CA MET A 297 2.38 -3.50 -10.22
C MET A 297 3.79 -3.59 -9.62
N LEU A 298 4.75 -2.81 -10.13
CA LEU A 298 6.10 -2.78 -9.55
C LEU A 298 6.11 -2.21 -8.13
N SER A 299 5.26 -1.22 -7.83
CA SER A 299 5.13 -0.70 -6.46
C SER A 299 4.76 -1.80 -5.46
N VAL A 300 3.87 -2.75 -5.83
CA VAL A 300 3.55 -3.93 -5.02
C VAL A 300 4.79 -4.79 -4.77
N PHE A 301 5.63 -4.98 -5.79
CA PHE A 301 6.85 -5.80 -5.66
C PHE A 301 7.92 -5.11 -4.82
N ILE A 302 8.13 -3.81 -5.01
CA ILE A 302 9.05 -3.02 -4.19
C ILE A 302 8.63 -3.09 -2.72
N ASP A 303 7.36 -2.91 -2.45
CA ASP A 303 6.82 -2.96 -1.09
C ASP A 303 7.03 -4.34 -0.45
N THR A 304 6.50 -5.39 -1.04
CA THR A 304 6.41 -6.69 -0.37
C THR A 304 7.59 -7.60 -0.69
N LEU A 305 7.97 -7.78 -1.97
CA LEU A 305 9.05 -8.69 -2.31
C LEU A 305 10.44 -8.14 -1.94
N LEU A 306 10.58 -6.82 -1.84
CA LEU A 306 11.85 -6.20 -1.49
C LEU A 306 11.86 -5.73 -0.02
N ILE A 307 11.03 -4.77 0.37
CA ILE A 307 11.13 -4.12 1.69
C ILE A 307 10.61 -5.03 2.81
N CYS A 308 9.44 -5.67 2.63
CA CYS A 308 8.93 -6.61 3.64
C CYS A 308 9.85 -7.83 3.80
N THR A 309 10.40 -8.35 2.69
CA THR A 309 11.38 -9.45 2.73
C THR A 309 12.67 -9.03 3.44
N ALA A 310 13.15 -7.82 3.20
CA ALA A 310 14.30 -7.27 3.90
C ALA A 310 14.07 -7.23 5.42
N THR A 311 12.92 -6.74 5.87
CA THR A 311 12.53 -6.76 7.29
C THR A 311 12.46 -8.18 7.84
N ALA A 312 11.79 -9.09 7.11
CA ALA A 312 11.64 -10.48 7.52
C ALA A 312 13.01 -11.16 7.71
N PHE A 313 13.91 -11.04 6.73
CA PHE A 313 15.21 -11.69 6.79
C PHE A 313 16.09 -11.12 7.89
N MET A 314 16.21 -9.79 8.02
CA MET A 314 17.03 -9.21 9.08
C MET A 314 16.53 -9.57 10.49
N CYS A 315 15.20 -9.79 10.66
CA CYS A 315 14.66 -10.23 11.94
C CYS A 315 14.87 -11.74 12.16
N MET A 316 14.53 -12.56 11.17
CA MET A 316 14.55 -14.02 11.33
C MET A 316 15.96 -14.61 11.34
N THR A 317 16.95 -13.97 10.71
CA THR A 317 18.36 -14.41 10.76
C THR A 317 19.08 -13.97 12.05
N SER A 318 18.46 -13.12 12.86
CA SER A 318 19.04 -12.65 14.13
C SER A 318 19.16 -13.72 15.22
N GLY A 319 18.48 -14.87 15.06
CA GLY A 319 18.38 -15.92 16.08
C GLY A 319 17.37 -15.63 17.20
N VAL A 320 16.70 -14.47 17.20
CA VAL A 320 15.64 -14.16 18.16
C VAL A 320 14.34 -14.86 17.74
N GLU A 321 13.83 -15.74 18.59
CA GLU A 321 12.58 -16.46 18.29
C GLU A 321 11.38 -15.50 18.33
N PRO A 322 10.51 -15.55 17.31
CA PRO A 322 9.31 -14.74 17.26
C PRO A 322 8.23 -15.30 18.19
N VAL A 323 7.98 -14.61 19.28
CA VAL A 323 6.92 -14.96 20.23
C VAL A 323 5.85 -13.89 20.24
N LYS A 324 4.63 -14.26 20.61
CA LYS A 324 3.45 -13.39 20.56
C LYS A 324 3.64 -12.11 21.39
N GLU A 325 4.33 -12.21 22.50
CA GLU A 325 4.60 -11.12 23.45
C GLU A 325 5.52 -10.04 22.86
N LEU A 326 6.33 -10.41 21.87
CA LEU A 326 7.21 -9.49 21.14
C LEU A 326 6.57 -8.88 19.89
N ALA A 327 5.34 -9.25 19.54
CA ALA A 327 4.71 -8.79 18.30
C ALA A 327 4.74 -7.26 18.18
N GLY A 328 5.17 -6.76 17.03
CA GLY A 328 5.27 -5.33 16.75
C GLY A 328 6.69 -4.78 16.87
N ALA A 329 6.84 -3.55 17.35
CA ALA A 329 8.14 -2.89 17.49
C ALA A 329 9.16 -3.67 18.37
N PRO A 330 8.75 -4.29 19.49
CA PRO A 330 9.69 -5.02 20.35
C PRO A 330 10.45 -6.14 19.63
N TYR A 331 9.78 -6.92 18.76
CA TYR A 331 10.47 -7.99 18.03
C TYR A 331 11.55 -7.45 17.10
N VAL A 332 11.22 -6.43 16.29
CA VAL A 332 12.19 -5.85 15.35
C VAL A 332 13.37 -5.23 16.09
N GLN A 333 13.11 -4.48 17.15
CA GLN A 333 14.16 -3.83 17.94
C GLN A 333 15.06 -4.85 18.65
N THR A 334 14.50 -5.92 19.21
CA THR A 334 15.26 -6.99 19.87
C THR A 334 16.08 -7.79 18.85
N ALA A 335 15.47 -8.14 17.71
CA ALA A 335 16.14 -8.87 16.64
C ALA A 335 17.35 -8.10 16.10
N LEU A 336 17.19 -6.81 15.81
CA LEU A 336 18.31 -6.00 15.34
C LEU A 336 19.35 -5.74 16.42
N ALA A 337 18.94 -5.64 17.69
CA ALA A 337 19.87 -5.45 18.80
C ALA A 337 20.85 -6.62 18.96
N ALA A 338 20.47 -7.83 18.56
CA ALA A 338 21.35 -8.99 18.53
C ALA A 338 22.59 -8.78 17.64
N SER A 339 22.46 -8.02 16.54
CA SER A 339 23.55 -7.74 15.59
C SER A 339 24.11 -6.31 15.70
N MET A 340 23.30 -5.31 16.08
CA MET A 340 23.67 -3.89 16.11
C MET A 340 23.80 -3.30 17.53
N GLY A 341 23.45 -4.06 18.57
CA GLY A 341 23.43 -3.56 19.93
C GLY A 341 22.47 -2.38 20.12
N GLY A 342 22.87 -1.40 20.94
CA GLY A 342 22.02 -0.25 21.28
C GLY A 342 21.65 0.68 20.13
N VAL A 343 22.34 0.61 18.98
CA VAL A 343 22.04 1.43 17.80
C VAL A 343 20.74 0.96 17.11
N ALA A 344 20.37 -0.30 17.27
CA ALA A 344 19.20 -0.91 16.65
C ALA A 344 17.91 -0.13 16.92
N LYS A 345 17.67 0.22 18.19
CA LYS A 345 16.46 0.96 18.58
C LYS A 345 16.38 2.34 17.90
N VAL A 346 17.52 3.04 17.78
CA VAL A 346 17.59 4.35 17.13
C VAL A 346 17.33 4.22 15.64
N PHE A 347 17.96 3.23 14.97
CA PHE A 347 17.74 2.97 13.55
C PHE A 347 16.27 2.67 13.24
N ILE A 348 15.62 1.79 14.03
CA ILE A 348 14.20 1.46 13.84
C ILE A 348 13.32 2.68 14.08
N THR A 349 13.57 3.46 15.15
CA THR A 349 12.76 4.65 15.45
C THR A 349 12.89 5.71 14.34
N VAL A 350 14.11 5.98 13.85
CA VAL A 350 14.33 6.94 12.74
C VAL A 350 13.66 6.44 11.46
N SER A 351 13.82 5.15 11.13
CA SER A 351 13.14 4.55 9.98
C SER A 351 11.62 4.69 10.10
N MET A 352 11.06 4.43 11.28
CA MET A 352 9.63 4.56 11.55
C MET A 352 9.14 6.01 11.46
N VAL A 353 9.93 6.99 11.87
CA VAL A 353 9.58 8.42 11.68
C VAL A 353 9.43 8.74 10.19
N LEU A 354 10.40 8.34 9.37
CA LEU A 354 10.38 8.58 7.93
C LEU A 354 9.23 7.83 7.24
N PHE A 355 9.05 6.54 7.58
CA PHE A 355 8.01 5.70 6.99
C PHE A 355 6.61 6.18 7.40
N ALA A 356 6.40 6.50 8.68
CA ALA A 356 5.11 7.03 9.14
C ALA A 356 4.78 8.38 8.50
N PHE A 357 5.75 9.28 8.45
CA PHE A 357 5.56 10.61 7.85
C PHE A 357 5.16 10.51 6.37
N THR A 358 5.89 9.74 5.56
CA THR A 358 5.60 9.58 4.14
C THR A 358 4.27 8.85 3.90
N THR A 359 3.95 7.83 4.70
CA THR A 359 2.67 7.11 4.62
C THR A 359 1.48 8.02 4.89
N LEU A 360 1.54 8.85 5.92
CA LEU A 360 0.48 9.80 6.23
C LEU A 360 0.25 10.78 5.08
N LEU A 361 1.32 11.25 4.42
CA LEU A 361 1.20 12.12 3.26
C LEU A 361 0.57 11.41 2.06
N GLY A 362 0.99 10.19 1.76
CA GLY A 362 0.44 9.38 0.67
C GLY A 362 -1.04 9.05 0.89
N ASN A 363 -1.41 8.66 2.11
CA ASN A 363 -2.79 8.37 2.49
C ASN A 363 -3.71 9.58 2.28
N LEU A 364 -3.29 10.74 2.75
CA LEU A 364 -4.10 11.97 2.66
C LEU A 364 -4.18 12.51 1.23
N TYR A 365 -3.21 12.21 0.38
CA TYR A 365 -3.31 12.47 -1.06
C TYR A 365 -4.47 11.69 -1.71
N TYR A 366 -4.70 10.43 -1.32
CA TYR A 366 -5.84 9.65 -1.81
C TYR A 366 -7.17 10.20 -1.32
N VAL A 367 -7.22 10.67 -0.08
CA VAL A 367 -8.42 11.27 0.52
C VAL A 367 -8.80 12.57 -0.20
N ASP A 368 -7.83 13.41 -0.58
CA ASP A 368 -8.06 14.64 -1.37
C ASP A 368 -8.80 14.34 -2.68
N ASN A 369 -8.41 13.27 -3.41
CA ASN A 369 -9.06 12.84 -4.64
C ASN A 369 -10.52 12.40 -4.42
N CYS A 370 -10.81 11.73 -3.31
CA CYS A 370 -12.16 11.30 -2.98
C CYS A 370 -13.06 12.46 -2.58
N PHE A 371 -12.55 13.46 -1.86
CA PHE A 371 -13.33 14.67 -1.59
C PHE A 371 -13.64 15.45 -2.87
N ALA A 372 -12.66 15.60 -3.76
CA ALA A 372 -12.89 16.23 -5.06
C ALA A 372 -13.97 15.50 -5.88
N TYR A 373 -13.98 14.16 -5.82
CA TYR A 373 -15.01 13.35 -6.46
C TYR A 373 -16.41 13.57 -5.87
N ILE A 374 -16.56 13.49 -4.54
CA ILE A 374 -17.86 13.63 -3.84
C ILE A 374 -18.44 15.03 -4.10
N MET A 375 -17.62 16.07 -3.99
CA MET A 375 -18.03 17.47 -4.14
C MET A 375 -18.18 17.89 -5.62
N LYS A 376 -17.76 17.06 -6.58
CA LYS A 376 -17.71 17.41 -8.03
C LYS A 376 -16.87 18.65 -8.36
N ALA A 377 -15.99 19.05 -7.48
CA ALA A 377 -15.13 20.20 -7.60
C ALA A 377 -13.92 20.05 -6.68
N VAL A 378 -12.83 20.74 -6.99
CA VAL A 378 -11.72 20.87 -6.06
C VAL A 378 -12.22 21.58 -4.79
N PRO A 379 -12.06 20.97 -3.60
CA PRO A 379 -12.54 21.57 -2.36
C PRO A 379 -11.93 22.95 -2.11
N GLY A 380 -12.76 23.90 -1.66
CA GLY A 380 -12.32 25.26 -1.37
C GLY A 380 -11.33 25.36 -0.20
N PRO A 381 -10.64 26.50 -0.03
CA PRO A 381 -9.59 26.69 0.98
C PRO A 381 -10.08 26.39 2.40
N THR A 382 -11.28 26.87 2.75
CA THR A 382 -11.88 26.67 4.08
C THR A 382 -12.13 25.19 4.38
N PHE A 383 -12.71 24.44 3.43
CA PHE A 383 -12.92 23.01 3.60
C PHE A 383 -11.58 22.28 3.79
N ASN A 384 -10.58 22.59 2.94
CA ASN A 384 -9.26 22.01 3.03
C ASN A 384 -8.59 22.30 4.37
N MET A 385 -8.75 23.51 4.92
CA MET A 385 -8.22 23.85 6.22
C MET A 385 -8.86 23.04 7.34
N VAL A 386 -10.19 22.92 7.35
CA VAL A 386 -10.93 22.15 8.38
C VAL A 386 -10.59 20.67 8.29
N TYR A 387 -10.65 20.08 7.11
CA TYR A 387 -10.35 18.66 6.90
C TYR A 387 -8.91 18.32 7.32
N ARG A 388 -7.93 19.15 6.96
CA ARG A 388 -6.52 18.94 7.33
C ARG A 388 -6.29 19.07 8.83
N ALA A 389 -7.00 20.00 9.48
CA ALA A 389 -6.99 20.09 10.95
C ALA A 389 -7.57 18.83 11.60
N ILE A 390 -8.70 18.30 11.07
CA ILE A 390 -9.27 17.03 11.52
C ILE A 390 -8.28 15.89 11.31
N ALA A 391 -7.60 15.81 10.18
CA ALA A 391 -6.59 14.79 9.92
C ALA A 391 -5.44 14.83 10.94
N CYS A 392 -4.97 16.01 11.32
CA CYS A 392 -3.96 16.18 12.38
C CYS A 392 -4.47 15.70 13.75
N VAL A 393 -5.75 15.98 14.07
CA VAL A 393 -6.38 15.48 15.32
C VAL A 393 -6.49 13.95 15.30
N VAL A 394 -6.86 13.34 14.17
CA VAL A 394 -6.93 11.87 13.99
C VAL A 394 -5.56 11.23 14.22
N ILE A 395 -4.49 11.80 13.66
CA ILE A 395 -3.11 11.34 13.86
C ILE A 395 -2.73 11.42 15.34
N PHE A 396 -3.04 12.53 16.00
CA PHE A 396 -2.78 12.75 17.43
C PHE A 396 -3.48 11.71 18.31
N ILE A 397 -4.77 11.48 18.09
CA ILE A 397 -5.57 10.47 18.83
C ILE A 397 -5.07 9.07 18.57
N GLY A 398 -4.69 8.76 17.31
CA GLY A 398 -4.17 7.46 16.92
C GLY A 398 -2.94 7.02 17.73
N ALA A 399 -2.04 7.94 18.02
CA ALA A 399 -0.85 7.67 18.82
C ALA A 399 -1.16 7.18 20.25
N GLY A 400 -2.23 7.67 20.87
CA GLY A 400 -2.66 7.26 22.21
C GLY A 400 -3.57 6.03 22.26
N SER A 401 -3.80 5.35 21.12
CA SER A 401 -4.71 4.21 21.01
C SER A 401 -4.05 2.87 21.36
N SER A 402 -4.78 1.75 21.23
CA SER A 402 -4.26 0.40 21.51
C SER A 402 -3.97 -0.40 20.23
N MET A 403 -2.94 -1.26 20.28
CA MET A 403 -2.48 -2.06 19.14
C MET A 403 -3.60 -2.89 18.51
N GLY A 404 -4.28 -3.72 19.28
CA GLY A 404 -5.28 -4.66 18.76
C GLY A 404 -6.42 -3.96 18.04
N LEU A 405 -7.00 -2.92 18.67
CA LEU A 405 -8.10 -2.16 18.08
C LEU A 405 -7.68 -1.46 16.78
N MET A 406 -6.47 -0.88 16.75
CA MET A 406 -6.00 -0.15 15.56
C MET A 406 -5.79 -1.08 14.37
N TRP A 407 -5.21 -2.26 14.60
CA TRP A 407 -5.03 -3.26 13.54
C TRP A 407 -6.38 -3.80 13.04
N ASP A 408 -7.29 -4.18 13.94
CA ASP A 408 -8.59 -4.72 13.53
C ASP A 408 -9.45 -3.67 12.82
N LEU A 409 -9.41 -2.41 13.26
CA LEU A 409 -10.12 -1.32 12.60
C LEU A 409 -9.57 -1.07 11.18
N ALA A 410 -8.24 -0.99 11.04
CA ALA A 410 -7.60 -0.82 9.74
C ALA A 410 -7.93 -1.97 8.79
N ASP A 411 -7.92 -3.20 9.28
CA ASP A 411 -8.25 -4.40 8.51
C ASP A 411 -9.72 -4.37 8.03
N VAL A 412 -10.68 -4.05 8.90
CA VAL A 412 -12.10 -3.97 8.52
C VAL A 412 -12.33 -2.88 7.48
N LEU A 413 -11.79 -1.69 7.68
CA LEU A 413 -11.97 -0.58 6.75
C LEU A 413 -11.36 -0.87 5.37
N MET A 414 -10.13 -1.41 5.33
CA MET A 414 -9.49 -1.84 4.10
C MET A 414 -10.27 -2.98 3.41
N GLY A 415 -10.77 -3.92 4.19
CA GLY A 415 -11.58 -5.02 3.69
C GLY A 415 -12.87 -4.54 3.03
N CYS A 416 -13.54 -3.51 3.57
CA CYS A 416 -14.70 -2.89 2.94
C CYS A 416 -14.37 -2.32 1.56
N MET A 417 -13.23 -1.67 1.40
CA MET A 417 -12.78 -1.19 0.09
C MET A 417 -12.54 -2.35 -0.89
N ALA A 418 -11.83 -3.39 -0.45
CA ALA A 418 -11.54 -4.55 -1.29
C ALA A 418 -12.81 -5.29 -1.75
N ILE A 419 -13.81 -5.45 -0.87
CA ILE A 419 -15.11 -6.07 -1.20
C ILE A 419 -15.84 -5.28 -2.29
N ILE A 420 -15.67 -3.97 -2.36
CA ILE A 420 -16.26 -3.15 -3.41
C ILE A 420 -15.40 -3.22 -4.68
N ASN A 421 -14.09 -3.00 -4.56
CA ASN A 421 -13.22 -2.82 -5.71
C ASN A 421 -12.96 -4.12 -6.50
N LEU A 422 -12.77 -5.25 -5.82
CA LEU A 422 -12.46 -6.52 -6.50
C LEU A 422 -13.57 -6.96 -7.48
N PRO A 423 -14.87 -6.98 -7.11
CA PRO A 423 -15.94 -7.24 -8.09
C PRO A 423 -16.00 -6.20 -9.19
N VAL A 424 -15.81 -4.92 -8.86
CA VAL A 424 -15.82 -3.83 -9.85
C VAL A 424 -14.75 -4.03 -10.90
N ILE A 425 -13.51 -4.31 -10.51
CA ILE A 425 -12.45 -4.55 -11.50
C ILE A 425 -12.69 -5.83 -12.31
N CYS A 426 -13.36 -6.86 -11.74
CA CYS A 426 -13.77 -8.05 -12.52
C CYS A 426 -14.76 -7.69 -13.62
N ILE A 427 -15.74 -6.85 -13.33
CA ILE A 427 -16.75 -6.42 -14.30
C ILE A 427 -16.10 -5.50 -15.36
N LEU A 428 -15.27 -4.57 -14.93
CA LEU A 428 -14.67 -3.52 -15.77
C LEU A 428 -13.31 -3.89 -16.39
N GLY A 429 -12.75 -5.05 -16.12
CA GLY A 429 -11.40 -5.41 -16.58
C GLY A 429 -11.23 -5.53 -18.09
N GLY A 430 -12.33 -5.70 -18.83
CA GLY A 430 -12.32 -5.82 -20.29
C GLY A 430 -11.55 -4.70 -21.02
N PRO A 431 -11.86 -3.41 -20.79
CA PRO A 431 -11.09 -2.29 -21.32
C PRO A 431 -9.59 -2.32 -20.98
N ALA A 432 -9.22 -2.66 -19.75
CA ALA A 432 -7.80 -2.76 -19.36
C ALA A 432 -7.06 -3.89 -20.09
N LEU A 433 -7.71 -5.05 -20.29
CA LEU A 433 -7.15 -6.17 -21.05
C LEU A 433 -6.99 -5.81 -22.53
N LYS A 434 -7.97 -5.15 -23.16
CA LYS A 434 -7.87 -4.66 -24.53
C LYS A 434 -6.77 -3.62 -24.68
N ALA A 435 -6.63 -2.70 -23.72
CA ALA A 435 -5.53 -1.73 -23.71
C ALA A 435 -4.17 -2.42 -23.61
N MET A 436 -4.05 -3.50 -22.82
CA MET A 436 -2.83 -4.30 -22.73
C MET A 436 -2.48 -4.97 -24.07
N ASP A 437 -3.48 -5.51 -24.79
CA ASP A 437 -3.27 -6.11 -26.11
C ASP A 437 -2.84 -5.06 -27.14
N ASP A 438 -3.45 -3.86 -27.13
CA ASP A 438 -3.05 -2.74 -27.96
C ASP A 438 -1.62 -2.30 -27.66
N TYR A 439 -1.27 -2.14 -26.38
CA TYR A 439 0.08 -1.82 -25.93
C TYR A 439 1.12 -2.82 -26.43
N SER A 440 0.82 -4.12 -26.27
CA SER A 440 1.74 -5.19 -26.66
C SER A 440 1.98 -5.19 -28.17
N LYS A 441 0.95 -5.04 -28.99
CA LYS A 441 1.06 -4.95 -30.46
C LYS A 441 1.92 -3.77 -30.89
N GLN A 442 1.74 -2.60 -30.27
CA GLN A 442 2.55 -1.42 -30.59
C GLN A 442 4.03 -1.62 -30.19
N ARG A 443 4.29 -2.30 -29.05
CA ARG A 443 5.66 -2.63 -28.63
C ARG A 443 6.34 -3.65 -29.56
N GLU A 444 5.62 -4.68 -29.97
CA GLU A 444 6.11 -5.68 -30.92
C GLU A 444 6.45 -5.03 -32.29
N ALA A 445 5.70 -4.00 -32.67
CA ALA A 445 6.00 -3.19 -33.85
C ALA A 445 7.13 -2.16 -33.66
N GLY A 446 7.86 -2.19 -32.52
CA GLY A 446 8.97 -1.29 -32.22
C GLY A 446 8.57 0.15 -31.86
N LYS A 447 7.30 0.42 -31.65
CA LYS A 447 6.77 1.78 -31.36
C LYS A 447 6.79 2.08 -29.86
N ASN A 448 6.84 3.36 -29.51
CA ASN A 448 6.46 3.79 -28.16
C ASN A 448 4.94 3.90 -28.13
N PRO A 449 4.22 3.09 -27.31
CA PRO A 449 2.78 2.99 -27.38
C PRO A 449 2.07 4.32 -27.07
N VAL A 450 1.09 4.65 -27.91
CA VAL A 450 0.16 5.78 -27.74
C VAL A 450 -1.25 5.23 -27.75
N PHE A 451 -2.04 5.64 -26.79
CA PHE A 451 -3.39 5.12 -26.61
C PHE A 451 -4.44 6.02 -27.25
N VAL A 452 -5.37 5.38 -27.96
CA VAL A 452 -6.58 6.02 -28.49
C VAL A 452 -7.77 5.20 -28.03
N ALA A 453 -8.72 5.80 -27.33
CA ALA A 453 -9.84 5.07 -26.73
C ALA A 453 -10.70 4.31 -27.75
N LYS A 454 -10.86 4.87 -28.96
CA LYS A 454 -11.60 4.24 -30.06
C LYS A 454 -10.96 2.94 -30.58
N SER A 455 -9.63 2.81 -30.49
CA SER A 455 -8.93 1.61 -30.99
C SER A 455 -9.30 0.33 -30.24
N ILE A 456 -9.74 0.45 -28.99
CA ILE A 456 -10.19 -0.67 -28.17
C ILE A 456 -11.72 -0.75 -28.01
N GLY A 457 -12.47 0.06 -28.79
CA GLY A 457 -13.92 0.06 -28.81
C GLY A 457 -14.60 0.87 -27.71
N ILE A 458 -13.90 1.81 -27.07
CA ILE A 458 -14.53 2.77 -26.15
C ILE A 458 -15.11 3.92 -26.97
N THR A 459 -16.45 4.01 -27.01
CA THR A 459 -17.21 5.02 -27.76
C THR A 459 -17.62 6.22 -26.90
N GLN A 460 -17.65 6.05 -25.57
CA GLN A 460 -17.99 7.15 -24.68
C GLN A 460 -16.92 8.26 -24.70
N LYS A 461 -17.35 9.49 -24.48
CA LYS A 461 -16.44 10.64 -24.41
C LYS A 461 -15.63 10.59 -23.13
N LEU A 462 -14.31 10.46 -23.27
CA LEU A 462 -13.34 10.56 -22.19
C LEU A 462 -12.67 11.94 -22.20
N ASP A 463 -12.16 12.41 -21.06
CA ASP A 463 -11.44 13.70 -20.97
C ASP A 463 -10.07 13.63 -21.68
N TYR A 464 -9.48 12.44 -21.70
CA TYR A 464 -8.21 12.10 -22.37
C TYR A 464 -8.45 11.04 -23.45
N TRP A 465 -7.46 10.76 -24.28
CA TRP A 465 -7.43 9.62 -25.21
C TRP A 465 -8.38 9.72 -26.42
N GLN A 466 -8.75 10.93 -26.79
CA GLN A 466 -9.70 11.16 -27.92
C GLN A 466 -9.02 11.16 -29.30
N LYS A 467 -7.70 11.44 -29.33
CA LYS A 467 -6.90 11.55 -30.57
C LYS A 467 -5.91 10.41 -30.65
#